data_bb218d7f20fcf520fdce33bcabdf59ff
#
_entry.id   bb218d7f20fcf520fdce33bcabdf59ff
#
_cell.length_a   1.000
_cell.length_b   1.000
_cell.length_c   1.000
_cell.angle_alpha   90.00
_cell.angle_beta   90.00
_cell.angle_gamma   90.00
#
_symmetry.space_group_name_H-M   'P 1'
#
loop_
_entity.id
_entity.type
_entity.pdbx_description
1 polymer ?
#
loop_
_entity_poly.entity_id
_entity_poly.type
_entity_poly.pdbx_seq_one_letter_code
_entity_poly.pdbx_strand_id
1 'polypeptide(L)'
;ELETRLRKSTSKRVARYRILKLVLYGSFARGTWFDDRKSGRASDYDFLVIVSHKALTDMSKFWAGVEDRLLLDPKIQKDVSLIVHTLREVNAALKDGQYFFAEVINQGVLLYEDRPKTAAENAHSRLALHMSPDPKRAFELSTEYYVYWKRSASQFLLVGKESNARGPDWSKFAAFQLHQAAEAIYRMVLLTVTLYAPATHHLGKLRQRCEAIDPRLAEAWGPERKPFKRYFELLRRAYVEARYSPAYE
;
A
#
# COMPACT_ATOMS: atom_id res chain seq x y z
N GLU A 1 -7.80 3.86 20.83
CA GLU A 1 -6.61 3.38 21.54
C GLU A 1 -5.37 4.23 21.20
N LEU A 2 -4.99 4.39 19.93
CA LEU A 2 -3.81 5.19 19.54
C LEU A 2 -3.93 6.65 20.03
N GLU A 3 -5.05 7.32 19.82
CA GLU A 3 -5.25 8.69 20.30
C GLU A 3 -5.17 8.80 21.82
N THR A 4 -5.71 7.82 22.55
CA THR A 4 -5.59 7.77 24.02
C THR A 4 -4.14 7.65 24.45
N ARG A 5 -3.35 6.82 23.76
CA ARG A 5 -1.90 6.69 24.02
C ARG A 5 -1.15 7.99 23.72
N LEU A 6 -1.46 8.65 22.61
CA LEU A 6 -0.84 9.92 22.22
C LEU A 6 -1.13 11.01 23.26
N ARG A 7 -2.39 11.14 23.69
CA ARG A 7 -2.81 12.14 24.70
C ARG A 7 -2.16 11.93 26.07
N LYS A 8 -1.87 10.68 26.44
CA LYS A 8 -1.19 10.30 27.70
C LYS A 8 0.33 10.39 27.62
N SER A 9 0.89 10.76 26.46
CA SER A 9 2.34 10.88 26.30
C SER A 9 2.92 11.97 27.20
N THR A 10 4.04 11.67 27.85
CA THR A 10 4.81 12.65 28.65
C THR A 10 5.45 13.74 27.78
N SER A 11 5.63 13.46 26.49
CA SER A 11 6.11 14.44 25.52
C SER A 11 4.98 15.37 25.09
N LYS A 12 5.04 16.65 25.45
CA LYS A 12 4.08 17.70 25.03
C LYS A 12 3.91 17.77 23.51
N ARG A 13 4.94 17.43 22.75
CA ARG A 13 4.91 17.38 21.27
C ARG A 13 4.06 16.21 20.78
N VAL A 14 4.28 15.01 21.31
CA VAL A 14 3.55 13.80 20.92
C VAL A 14 2.09 13.86 21.35
N ALA A 15 1.80 14.48 22.49
CA ALA A 15 0.43 14.67 22.98
C ALA A 15 -0.44 15.54 22.05
N ARG A 16 0.17 16.29 21.12
CA ARG A 16 -0.53 17.10 20.11
C ARG A 16 -0.80 16.35 18.79
N TYR A 17 -0.23 15.17 18.63
CA TYR A 17 -0.45 14.38 17.41
C TYR A 17 -1.87 13.83 17.38
N ARG A 18 -2.50 13.86 16.20
CA ARG A 18 -3.90 13.44 16.04
C ARG A 18 -4.10 12.67 14.75
N ILE A 19 -5.09 11.78 14.76
CA ILE A 19 -5.73 11.29 13.56
C ILE A 19 -6.76 12.36 13.15
N LEU A 20 -6.65 12.89 11.96
CA LEU A 20 -7.56 13.93 11.46
C LEU A 20 -8.77 13.33 10.75
N LYS A 21 -8.56 12.31 9.93
CA LYS A 21 -9.61 11.63 9.18
C LYS A 21 -9.30 10.15 9.02
N LEU A 22 -10.37 9.35 8.93
CA LEU A 22 -10.34 7.95 8.52
C LEU A 22 -11.31 7.77 7.37
N VAL A 23 -10.82 7.36 6.23
CA VAL A 23 -11.60 7.16 5.00
C VAL A 23 -11.51 5.69 4.58
N LEU A 24 -12.65 5.02 4.48
CA LEU A 24 -12.75 3.71 3.82
C LEU A 24 -12.77 3.95 2.32
N TYR A 25 -11.94 3.23 1.56
CA TYR A 25 -11.93 3.32 0.10
C TYR A 25 -11.86 1.93 -0.54
N GLY A 26 -11.68 1.87 -1.85
CA GLY A 26 -11.58 0.61 -2.57
C GLY A 26 -12.94 -0.08 -2.79
N SER A 27 -12.91 -1.40 -2.91
CA SER A 27 -14.09 -2.19 -3.31
C SER A 27 -15.22 -2.13 -2.28
N PHE A 28 -14.92 -2.07 -0.99
CA PHE A 28 -15.94 -1.95 0.05
C PHE A 28 -16.63 -0.59 0.03
N ALA A 29 -15.91 0.49 -0.20
CA ALA A 29 -16.50 1.82 -0.33
C ALA A 29 -17.42 1.94 -1.55
N ARG A 30 -17.06 1.27 -2.65
CA ARG A 30 -17.83 1.28 -3.90
C ARG A 30 -18.95 0.24 -3.95
N GLY A 31 -19.05 -0.67 -2.96
CA GLY A 31 -20.02 -1.77 -2.99
C GLY A 31 -19.69 -2.88 -4.00
N THR A 32 -18.47 -2.91 -4.52
CA THR A 32 -17.99 -3.89 -5.52
C THR A 32 -17.11 -4.97 -4.91
N TRP A 33 -17.18 -5.14 -3.60
CA TRP A 33 -16.41 -6.17 -2.90
C TRP A 33 -16.82 -7.59 -3.30
N PHE A 34 -15.90 -8.53 -3.23
CA PHE A 34 -16.14 -9.94 -3.51
C PHE A 34 -15.49 -10.81 -2.44
N ASP A 35 -16.01 -12.02 -2.30
CA ASP A 35 -15.48 -13.08 -1.44
C ASP A 35 -15.60 -14.41 -2.19
N ASP A 36 -14.55 -14.77 -2.90
CA ASP A 36 -14.49 -16.07 -3.60
C ASP A 36 -13.74 -17.10 -2.77
N ARG A 37 -14.51 -17.85 -1.98
CA ARG A 37 -13.98 -18.90 -1.12
C ARG A 37 -13.30 -20.03 -1.91
N LYS A 38 -13.62 -20.23 -3.19
CA LYS A 38 -13.01 -21.29 -4.01
C LYS A 38 -11.60 -20.95 -4.43
N SER A 39 -11.35 -19.72 -4.82
CA SER A 39 -10.01 -19.23 -5.16
C SER A 39 -9.22 -18.77 -3.94
N GLY A 40 -9.86 -18.58 -2.80
CA GLY A 40 -9.28 -17.98 -1.61
C GLY A 40 -8.98 -16.50 -1.76
N ARG A 41 -9.64 -15.84 -2.72
CA ARG A 41 -9.53 -14.39 -2.97
C ARG A 41 -10.72 -13.67 -2.34
N ALA A 42 -10.45 -12.68 -1.56
CA ALA A 42 -11.45 -11.83 -0.95
C ALA A 42 -10.99 -10.38 -0.99
N SER A 43 -11.93 -9.46 -1.01
CA SER A 43 -11.65 -8.03 -0.84
C SER A 43 -11.30 -7.72 0.61
N ASP A 44 -10.32 -6.83 0.79
CA ASP A 44 -9.94 -6.28 2.10
C ASP A 44 -10.65 -4.95 2.37
N TYR A 45 -10.67 -4.57 3.63
CA TYR A 45 -10.98 -3.21 4.01
C TYR A 45 -9.77 -2.31 3.79
N ASP A 46 -9.85 -1.38 2.86
CA ASP A 46 -8.81 -0.39 2.57
C ASP A 46 -9.10 0.93 3.29
N PHE A 47 -8.19 1.38 4.15
CA PHE A 47 -8.33 2.63 4.88
C PHE A 47 -7.21 3.61 4.57
N LEU A 48 -7.58 4.87 4.29
CA LEU A 48 -6.69 6.02 4.34
C LEU A 48 -6.83 6.69 5.70
N VAL A 49 -5.73 6.72 6.45
CA VAL A 49 -5.62 7.45 7.71
C VAL A 49 -4.88 8.75 7.46
N ILE A 50 -5.55 9.87 7.66
CA ILE A 50 -4.95 11.20 7.52
C ILE A 50 -4.55 11.70 8.90
N VAL A 51 -3.26 12.00 9.07
CA VAL A 51 -2.69 12.39 10.35
C VAL A 51 -2.12 13.81 10.34
N SER A 52 -2.00 14.39 11.54
CA SER A 52 -1.54 15.78 11.71
C SER A 52 -0.02 15.96 11.58
N HIS A 53 0.76 14.90 11.76
CA HIS A 53 2.21 15.00 11.83
C HIS A 53 2.93 13.82 11.17
N LYS A 54 4.04 14.10 10.47
CA LYS A 54 4.84 13.11 9.74
C LYS A 54 5.31 11.94 10.61
N ALA A 55 5.62 12.16 11.88
CA ALA A 55 6.02 11.07 12.77
C ALA A 55 4.96 9.96 12.86
N LEU A 56 3.67 10.29 12.70
CA LEU A 56 2.60 9.28 12.73
C LEU A 56 2.52 8.41 11.48
N THR A 57 3.26 8.72 10.42
CA THR A 57 3.31 7.85 9.23
C THR A 57 4.30 6.70 9.37
N ASP A 58 5.02 6.62 10.51
CA ASP A 58 5.88 5.48 10.82
C ASP A 58 5.01 4.27 11.19
N MET A 59 4.86 3.35 10.23
CA MET A 59 4.02 2.16 10.37
C MET A 59 4.52 1.26 11.48
N SER A 60 5.83 1.07 11.62
CA SER A 60 6.42 0.19 12.62
C SER A 60 6.20 0.67 14.03
N LYS A 61 6.28 1.98 14.24
CA LYS A 61 6.20 2.60 15.56
C LYS A 61 4.78 2.75 16.09
N PHE A 62 3.85 3.15 15.24
CA PHE A 62 2.50 3.54 15.69
C PHE A 62 1.40 2.56 15.27
N TRP A 63 1.60 1.83 14.18
CA TRP A 63 0.57 1.00 13.55
C TRP A 63 0.91 -0.50 13.59
N ALA A 64 2.10 -0.86 14.10
CA ALA A 64 2.49 -2.26 14.25
C ALA A 64 1.42 -3.07 14.99
N GLY A 65 1.03 -4.20 14.41
CA GLY A 65 0.03 -5.09 14.96
C GLY A 65 -1.41 -4.54 14.93
N VAL A 66 -1.67 -3.36 14.33
CA VAL A 66 -3.07 -2.87 14.18
C VAL A 66 -3.81 -3.76 13.19
N GLU A 67 -3.22 -4.03 12.02
CA GLU A 67 -3.80 -4.91 11.00
C GLU A 67 -4.05 -6.31 11.57
N ASP A 68 -3.07 -6.89 12.30
CA ASP A 68 -3.20 -8.20 12.93
C ASP A 68 -4.32 -8.25 13.97
N ARG A 69 -4.44 -7.22 14.82
CA ARG A 69 -5.52 -7.16 15.82
C ARG A 69 -6.89 -7.03 15.18
N LEU A 70 -6.99 -6.31 14.08
CA LEU A 70 -8.25 -6.18 13.34
C LEU A 70 -8.62 -7.48 12.63
N LEU A 71 -7.62 -8.21 12.09
CA LEU A 71 -7.83 -9.52 11.50
C LEU A 71 -8.35 -10.55 12.53
N LEU A 72 -7.85 -10.47 13.77
CA LEU A 72 -8.27 -11.34 14.87
C LEU A 72 -9.62 -10.94 15.50
N ASP A 73 -10.17 -9.79 15.16
CA ASP A 73 -11.47 -9.35 15.69
C ASP A 73 -12.60 -10.13 14.99
N PRO A 74 -13.38 -10.94 15.75
CA PRO A 74 -14.43 -11.77 15.18
C PRO A 74 -15.54 -10.98 14.47
N LYS A 75 -15.61 -9.66 14.67
CA LYS A 75 -16.59 -8.78 14.01
C LYS A 75 -16.12 -8.31 12.63
N ILE A 76 -14.82 -8.33 12.36
CA ILE A 76 -14.25 -7.79 11.11
C ILE A 76 -14.14 -8.86 10.04
N GLN A 77 -13.62 -10.05 10.38
CA GLN A 77 -13.53 -11.24 9.52
C GLN A 77 -12.97 -11.03 8.10
N LYS A 78 -12.21 -9.95 7.90
CA LYS A 78 -11.59 -9.57 6.62
C LYS A 78 -10.24 -8.94 6.87
N ASP A 79 -9.36 -9.08 5.91
CA ASP A 79 -8.08 -8.39 5.93
C ASP A 79 -8.30 -6.88 5.93
N VAL A 80 -7.42 -6.18 6.63
CA VAL A 80 -7.42 -4.73 6.71
C VAL A 80 -6.10 -4.20 6.15
N SER A 81 -6.19 -3.23 5.28
CA SER A 81 -5.05 -2.55 4.68
C SER A 81 -5.06 -1.07 5.08
N LEU A 82 -4.00 -0.63 5.74
CA LEU A 82 -3.86 0.77 6.16
C LEU A 82 -2.83 1.49 5.28
N ILE A 83 -3.18 2.68 4.83
CA ILE A 83 -2.24 3.66 4.32
C ILE A 83 -2.32 4.92 5.18
N VAL A 84 -1.18 5.44 5.61
CA VAL A 84 -1.12 6.57 6.54
C VAL A 84 -0.34 7.71 5.91
N HIS A 85 -1.00 8.84 5.72
CA HIS A 85 -0.42 10.06 5.17
C HIS A 85 -0.74 11.28 6.03
N THR A 86 0.15 12.25 6.00
CA THR A 86 -0.18 13.55 6.59
C THR A 86 -1.18 14.31 5.73
N LEU A 87 -1.96 15.18 6.34
CA LEU A 87 -2.86 16.08 5.61
C LEU A 87 -2.09 16.93 4.57
N ARG A 88 -0.85 17.31 4.89
CA ARG A 88 0.01 18.05 3.96
C ARG A 88 0.34 17.24 2.70
N GLU A 89 0.69 15.97 2.86
CA GLU A 89 0.98 15.06 1.72
C GLU A 89 -0.26 14.83 0.87
N VAL A 90 -1.42 14.56 1.50
CA VAL A 90 -2.68 14.39 0.78
C VAL A 90 -3.07 15.67 0.02
N ASN A 91 -2.95 16.84 0.67
CA ASN A 91 -3.28 18.11 0.04
C ASN A 91 -2.32 18.45 -1.12
N ALA A 92 -1.03 18.14 -1.00
CA ALA A 92 -0.08 18.29 -2.11
C ALA A 92 -0.49 17.39 -3.28
N ALA A 93 -0.75 16.12 -3.01
CA ALA A 93 -1.17 15.16 -4.02
C ALA A 93 -2.49 15.56 -4.74
N LEU A 94 -3.46 16.09 -4.00
CA LEU A 94 -4.71 16.60 -4.58
C LEU A 94 -4.47 17.82 -5.49
N LYS A 95 -3.60 18.74 -5.08
CA LYS A 95 -3.21 19.91 -5.89
C LYS A 95 -2.43 19.50 -7.14
N ASP A 96 -1.58 18.49 -7.02
CA ASP A 96 -0.81 17.92 -8.14
C ASP A 96 -1.69 17.02 -9.05
N GLY A 97 -2.98 16.86 -8.72
CA GLY A 97 -3.91 16.08 -9.50
C GLY A 97 -3.65 14.58 -9.48
N GLN A 98 -3.05 14.05 -8.41
CA GLN A 98 -2.80 12.61 -8.31
C GLN A 98 -4.12 11.85 -8.21
N TYR A 99 -4.39 11.03 -9.22
CA TYR A 99 -5.66 10.32 -9.39
C TYR A 99 -6.05 9.48 -8.16
N PHE A 100 -5.10 8.76 -7.56
CA PHE A 100 -5.38 7.90 -6.42
C PHE A 100 -6.03 8.66 -5.25
N PHE A 101 -5.43 9.77 -4.82
CA PHE A 101 -5.99 10.54 -3.70
C PHE A 101 -7.32 11.21 -4.06
N ALA A 102 -7.45 11.65 -5.30
CA ALA A 102 -8.72 12.19 -5.79
C ALA A 102 -9.83 11.14 -5.76
N GLU A 103 -9.57 9.93 -6.23
CA GLU A 103 -10.51 8.82 -6.18
C GLU A 103 -10.89 8.48 -4.75
N VAL A 104 -9.90 8.33 -3.86
CA VAL A 104 -10.14 8.00 -2.44
C VAL A 104 -11.01 9.06 -1.75
N ILE A 105 -10.78 10.33 -2.04
CA ILE A 105 -11.57 11.41 -1.40
C ILE A 105 -12.98 11.52 -2.01
N ASN A 106 -13.12 11.32 -3.31
CA ASN A 106 -14.39 11.48 -4.00
C ASN A 106 -15.32 10.26 -3.85
N GLN A 107 -14.77 9.05 -3.80
CA GLN A 107 -15.55 7.81 -3.77
C GLN A 107 -15.48 7.10 -2.41
N GLY A 108 -14.58 7.55 -1.53
CA GLY A 108 -14.41 6.97 -0.20
C GLY A 108 -15.53 7.37 0.76
N VAL A 109 -15.70 6.55 1.79
CA VAL A 109 -16.62 6.79 2.90
C VAL A 109 -15.85 7.35 4.08
N LEU A 110 -16.14 8.58 4.48
CA LEU A 110 -15.55 9.21 5.66
C LEU A 110 -16.14 8.57 6.92
N LEU A 111 -15.32 7.81 7.66
CA LEU A 111 -15.74 7.10 8.88
C LEU A 111 -15.46 7.91 10.15
N TYR A 112 -14.43 8.72 10.14
CA TYR A 112 -14.04 9.55 11.28
C TYR A 112 -13.45 10.87 10.80
N GLU A 113 -13.79 11.93 11.50
CA GLU A 113 -13.20 13.26 11.34
C GLU A 113 -13.01 13.90 12.71
N ASP A 114 -11.76 14.32 13.00
CA ASP A 114 -11.47 15.11 14.20
C ASP A 114 -12.13 16.48 14.04
N ARG A 115 -13.03 16.81 14.98
CA ARG A 115 -13.74 18.09 14.97
C ARG A 115 -12.84 19.18 15.53
N PRO A 116 -12.47 20.15 14.72
CA PRO A 116 -11.65 21.26 15.17
C PRO A 116 -12.43 22.10 16.21
N LYS A 117 -11.74 22.52 17.25
CA LYS A 117 -12.34 23.33 18.33
C LYS A 117 -12.35 24.83 18.01
N THR A 118 -11.53 25.24 17.02
CA THR A 118 -11.38 26.65 16.64
C THR A 118 -11.46 26.81 15.12
N ALA A 119 -11.78 28.02 14.66
CA ALA A 119 -11.78 28.35 13.23
C ALA A 119 -10.40 28.16 12.58
N ALA A 120 -9.31 28.45 13.31
CA ALA A 120 -7.94 28.24 12.83
C ALA A 120 -7.61 26.75 12.68
N GLU A 121 -8.00 25.89 13.64
CA GLU A 121 -7.85 24.44 13.51
C GLU A 121 -8.66 23.89 12.34
N ASN A 122 -9.87 24.42 12.11
CA ASN A 122 -10.70 24.03 10.98
C ASN A 122 -10.03 24.35 9.63
N ALA A 123 -9.42 25.52 9.48
CA ALA A 123 -8.67 25.87 8.30
C ALA A 123 -7.49 24.91 8.03
N HIS A 124 -6.83 24.44 9.11
CA HIS A 124 -5.69 23.52 9.02
C HIS A 124 -6.09 22.04 8.88
N SER A 125 -7.36 21.69 9.03
CA SER A 125 -7.87 20.31 8.87
C SER A 125 -8.56 20.05 7.54
N ARG A 126 -8.72 21.07 6.70
CA ARG A 126 -9.41 20.96 5.40
C ARG A 126 -8.57 20.25 4.36
N LEU A 127 -9.23 19.39 3.60
CA LEU A 127 -8.69 18.85 2.38
C LEU A 127 -8.67 19.93 1.29
N ALA A 128 -7.61 19.94 0.49
CA ALA A 128 -7.54 20.79 -0.70
C ALA A 128 -8.61 20.35 -1.71
N LEU A 129 -9.08 21.28 -2.50
CA LEU A 129 -9.86 20.94 -3.69
C LEU A 129 -8.97 20.15 -4.64
N HIS A 130 -9.52 19.09 -5.20
CA HIS A 130 -8.85 18.35 -6.26
C HIS A 130 -8.71 19.26 -7.48
N MET A 131 -7.51 19.44 -7.95
CA MET A 131 -7.23 20.09 -9.23
C MET A 131 -7.13 19.02 -10.31
N SER A 132 -7.71 19.27 -11.47
CA SER A 132 -7.47 18.39 -12.62
C SER A 132 -5.97 18.35 -12.88
N PRO A 133 -5.37 17.14 -13.03
CA PRO A 133 -3.96 17.04 -13.31
C PRO A 133 -3.64 17.79 -14.61
N ASP A 134 -2.52 18.49 -14.63
CA ASP A 134 -1.92 18.91 -15.91
C ASP A 134 -1.55 17.62 -16.68
N PRO A 135 -2.21 17.32 -17.81
CA PRO A 135 -1.97 16.08 -18.54
C PRO A 135 -0.51 15.94 -18.98
N LYS A 136 0.14 17.04 -19.30
CA LYS A 136 1.55 17.05 -19.69
C LYS A 136 2.43 16.65 -18.51
N ARG A 137 2.23 17.27 -17.34
CA ARG A 137 2.97 16.94 -16.13
C ARG A 137 2.72 15.52 -15.65
N ALA A 138 1.47 15.05 -15.71
CA ALA A 138 1.12 13.68 -15.38
C ALA A 138 1.82 12.68 -16.31
N PHE A 139 1.86 12.95 -17.60
CA PHE A 139 2.56 12.12 -18.58
C PHE A 139 4.09 12.10 -18.35
N GLU A 140 4.70 13.26 -18.07
CA GLU A 140 6.12 13.36 -17.74
C GLU A 140 6.46 12.48 -16.52
N LEU A 141 5.72 12.65 -15.42
CA LEU A 141 5.91 11.87 -14.18
C LEU A 141 5.69 10.36 -14.41
N SER A 142 4.64 9.98 -15.12
CA SER A 142 4.37 8.58 -15.41
C SER A 142 5.49 7.93 -16.24
N THR A 143 6.05 8.69 -17.18
CA THR A 143 7.17 8.26 -18.02
C THR A 143 8.44 8.10 -17.18
N GLU A 144 8.75 9.07 -16.29
CA GLU A 144 9.89 8.97 -15.37
C GLU A 144 9.77 7.73 -14.48
N TYR A 145 8.60 7.49 -13.87
CA TYR A 145 8.34 6.31 -13.05
C TYR A 145 8.47 5.01 -13.84
N TYR A 146 7.91 4.96 -15.05
CA TYR A 146 8.01 3.77 -15.91
C TYR A 146 9.48 3.43 -16.20
N VAL A 147 10.26 4.40 -16.65
CA VAL A 147 11.68 4.20 -17.00
C VAL A 147 12.48 3.74 -15.80
N TYR A 148 12.32 4.42 -14.65
CA TYR A 148 13.04 4.09 -13.43
C TYR A 148 12.73 2.68 -12.93
N TRP A 149 11.43 2.35 -12.75
CA TRP A 149 11.04 1.09 -12.17
C TRP A 149 11.22 -0.10 -13.13
N LYS A 150 11.07 0.10 -14.43
CA LYS A 150 11.41 -0.90 -15.44
C LYS A 150 12.89 -1.29 -15.39
N ARG A 151 13.77 -0.28 -15.31
CA ARG A 151 15.21 -0.51 -15.16
C ARG A 151 15.50 -1.29 -13.87
N SER A 152 14.95 -0.86 -12.77
CA SER A 152 15.11 -1.50 -11.46
C SER A 152 14.65 -2.97 -11.48
N ALA A 153 13.45 -3.23 -12.01
CA ALA A 153 12.91 -4.59 -12.16
C ALA A 153 13.81 -5.48 -13.02
N SER A 154 14.30 -4.94 -14.15
CA SER A 154 15.18 -5.70 -15.05
C SER A 154 16.52 -6.05 -14.39
N GLN A 155 17.09 -5.14 -13.61
CA GLN A 155 18.33 -5.39 -12.86
C GLN A 155 18.14 -6.47 -11.80
N PHE A 156 17.10 -6.36 -10.97
CA PHE A 156 16.80 -7.38 -9.97
C PHE A 156 16.50 -8.74 -10.60
N LEU A 157 15.77 -8.78 -11.69
CA LEU A 157 15.47 -10.03 -12.42
C LEU A 157 16.75 -10.68 -12.97
N LEU A 158 17.65 -9.89 -13.55
CA LEU A 158 18.93 -10.38 -14.06
C LEU A 158 19.75 -11.00 -12.92
N VAL A 159 19.96 -10.26 -11.84
CA VAL A 159 20.73 -10.75 -10.69
C VAL A 159 20.08 -11.99 -10.07
N GLY A 160 18.74 -12.01 -9.98
CA GLY A 160 18.01 -13.18 -9.49
C GLY A 160 18.23 -14.43 -10.35
N LYS A 161 18.19 -14.30 -11.68
CA LYS A 161 18.45 -15.40 -12.60
C LYS A 161 19.90 -15.90 -12.53
N GLU A 162 20.86 -14.99 -12.53
CA GLU A 162 22.28 -15.33 -12.42
C GLU A 162 22.60 -16.01 -11.08
N SER A 163 21.99 -15.54 -9.99
CA SER A 163 22.15 -16.16 -8.67
C SER A 163 21.57 -17.57 -8.65
N ASN A 164 20.38 -17.77 -9.22
CA ASN A 164 19.78 -19.09 -9.28
C ASN A 164 20.61 -20.09 -10.12
N ALA A 165 21.28 -19.62 -11.15
CA ALA A 165 22.15 -20.44 -11.98
C ALA A 165 23.42 -20.92 -11.27
N ARG A 166 23.79 -20.32 -10.13
CA ARG A 166 24.95 -20.71 -9.31
C ARG A 166 24.70 -21.93 -8.42
N GLY A 167 23.47 -22.42 -8.35
CA GLY A 167 23.10 -23.61 -7.61
C GLY A 167 22.38 -23.36 -6.28
N PRO A 168 22.09 -24.44 -5.52
CA PRO A 168 21.19 -24.41 -4.35
C PRO A 168 21.60 -23.43 -3.26
N ASP A 169 22.89 -23.26 -3.01
CA ASP A 169 23.41 -22.37 -1.95
C ASP A 169 23.04 -20.90 -2.20
N TRP A 170 22.70 -20.56 -3.44
CA TRP A 170 22.30 -19.22 -3.87
C TRP A 170 20.79 -19.03 -3.96
N SER A 171 20.00 -20.08 -3.72
CA SER A 171 18.55 -20.06 -3.95
C SER A 171 17.84 -19.00 -3.11
N LYS A 172 18.21 -18.82 -1.86
CA LYS A 172 17.62 -17.78 -0.97
C LYS A 172 17.93 -16.38 -1.47
N PHE A 173 19.16 -16.13 -1.87
CA PHE A 173 19.55 -14.85 -2.43
C PHE A 173 18.80 -14.58 -3.74
N ALA A 174 18.73 -15.57 -4.62
CA ALA A 174 17.97 -15.50 -5.86
C ALA A 174 16.48 -15.17 -5.61
N ALA A 175 15.85 -15.86 -4.66
CA ALA A 175 14.45 -15.64 -4.30
C ALA A 175 14.20 -14.21 -3.79
N PHE A 176 15.10 -13.66 -2.98
CA PHE A 176 15.01 -12.27 -2.54
C PHE A 176 15.12 -11.29 -3.72
N GLN A 177 16.05 -11.52 -4.66
CA GLN A 177 16.20 -10.66 -5.85
C GLN A 177 14.96 -10.74 -6.76
N LEU A 178 14.39 -11.93 -6.93
CA LEU A 178 13.15 -12.12 -7.70
C LEU A 178 11.95 -11.45 -7.03
N HIS A 179 11.89 -11.47 -5.67
CA HIS A 179 10.89 -10.69 -4.95
C HIS A 179 11.02 -9.20 -5.26
N GLN A 180 12.22 -8.65 -5.20
CA GLN A 180 12.48 -7.24 -5.49
C GLN A 180 12.11 -6.89 -6.95
N ALA A 181 12.36 -7.81 -7.90
CA ALA A 181 11.94 -7.63 -9.28
C ALA A 181 10.40 -7.55 -9.40
N ALA A 182 9.68 -8.45 -8.76
CA ALA A 182 8.22 -8.44 -8.76
C ALA A 182 7.65 -7.19 -8.08
N GLU A 183 8.21 -6.78 -6.94
CA GLU A 183 7.83 -5.54 -6.27
C GLU A 183 8.03 -4.32 -7.19
N ALA A 184 9.18 -4.24 -7.86
CA ALA A 184 9.48 -3.14 -8.78
C ALA A 184 8.50 -3.10 -9.97
N ILE A 185 8.08 -4.27 -10.51
CA ILE A 185 7.07 -4.33 -11.57
C ILE A 185 5.72 -3.80 -11.08
N TYR A 186 5.26 -4.23 -9.91
CA TYR A 186 4.00 -3.73 -9.36
C TYR A 186 4.05 -2.22 -9.09
N ARG A 187 5.16 -1.71 -8.55
CA ARG A 187 5.36 -0.27 -8.37
C ARG A 187 5.37 0.47 -9.71
N MET A 188 5.99 -0.11 -10.73
CA MET A 188 5.98 0.45 -12.08
C MET A 188 4.54 0.61 -12.58
N VAL A 189 3.71 -0.42 -12.50
CA VAL A 189 2.31 -0.36 -12.94
C VAL A 189 1.54 0.71 -12.17
N LEU A 190 1.58 0.65 -10.84
CA LEU A 190 0.85 1.58 -9.98
C LEU A 190 1.25 3.03 -10.23
N LEU A 191 2.55 3.33 -10.22
CA LEU A 191 3.05 4.69 -10.40
C LEU A 191 2.84 5.24 -11.80
N THR A 192 2.94 4.39 -12.82
CA THR A 192 2.69 4.80 -14.20
C THR A 192 1.23 5.15 -14.43
N VAL A 193 0.30 4.37 -13.87
CA VAL A 193 -1.13 4.52 -14.14
C VAL A 193 -1.81 5.48 -13.16
N THR A 194 -1.42 5.47 -11.88
CA THR A 194 -2.12 6.22 -10.83
C THR A 194 -1.29 7.32 -10.19
N LEU A 195 0.00 7.43 -10.56
CA LEU A 195 1.00 8.29 -9.92
C LEU A 195 1.17 8.04 -8.41
N TYR A 196 0.73 6.87 -7.95
CA TYR A 196 0.81 6.47 -6.54
C TYR A 196 1.14 4.99 -6.40
N ALA A 197 2.01 4.65 -5.44
CA ALA A 197 2.20 3.29 -4.95
C ALA A 197 2.39 3.33 -3.43
N PRO A 198 1.75 2.43 -2.66
CA PRO A 198 1.90 2.39 -1.22
C PRO A 198 3.32 2.00 -0.81
N ALA A 199 3.79 2.51 0.33
CA ALA A 199 5.09 2.17 0.91
C ALA A 199 5.01 0.81 1.61
N THR A 200 4.95 -0.26 0.85
CA THR A 200 4.89 -1.64 1.35
C THR A 200 5.74 -2.57 0.51
N HIS A 201 6.28 -3.63 1.12
CA HIS A 201 6.97 -4.73 0.45
C HIS A 201 6.07 -5.98 0.30
N HIS A 202 4.79 -5.87 0.66
CA HIS A 202 3.86 -6.98 0.64
C HIS A 202 3.32 -7.21 -0.78
N LEU A 203 3.89 -8.19 -1.52
CA LEU A 203 3.52 -8.46 -2.92
C LEU A 203 2.03 -8.72 -3.11
N GLY A 204 1.37 -9.39 -2.17
CA GLY A 204 -0.08 -9.65 -2.25
C GLY A 204 -0.90 -8.36 -2.32
N LYS A 205 -0.60 -7.39 -1.47
CA LYS A 205 -1.26 -6.08 -1.47
C LYS A 205 -0.97 -5.28 -2.75
N LEU A 206 0.27 -5.31 -3.23
CA LEU A 206 0.65 -4.65 -4.49
C LEU A 206 -0.05 -5.29 -5.70
N ARG A 207 -0.04 -6.63 -5.76
CA ARG A 207 -0.73 -7.42 -6.79
C ARG A 207 -2.21 -7.06 -6.87
N GLN A 208 -2.90 -7.13 -5.75
CA GLN A 208 -4.34 -6.83 -5.66
C GLN A 208 -4.66 -5.42 -6.18
N ARG A 209 -3.85 -4.42 -5.84
CA ARG A 209 -4.03 -3.06 -6.35
C ARG A 209 -3.81 -2.96 -7.86
N CYS A 210 -2.83 -3.65 -8.40
CA CYS A 210 -2.62 -3.73 -9.84
C CYS A 210 -3.80 -4.42 -10.55
N GLU A 211 -4.27 -5.55 -10.03
CA GLU A 211 -5.41 -6.28 -10.57
C GLU A 211 -6.73 -5.49 -10.46
N ALA A 212 -6.87 -4.60 -9.49
CA ALA A 212 -8.00 -3.67 -9.40
C ALA A 212 -7.98 -2.59 -10.50
N ILE A 213 -6.80 -2.23 -11.03
CA ILE A 213 -6.66 -1.33 -12.17
C ILE A 213 -7.02 -2.06 -13.47
N ASP A 214 -6.46 -3.27 -13.65
CA ASP A 214 -6.72 -4.10 -14.82
C ASP A 214 -6.70 -5.60 -14.42
N PRO A 215 -7.87 -6.27 -14.44
CA PRO A 215 -7.96 -7.69 -14.08
C PRO A 215 -7.08 -8.61 -14.93
N ARG A 216 -6.71 -8.21 -16.16
CA ARG A 216 -5.80 -8.99 -17.03
C ARG A 216 -4.41 -9.14 -16.44
N LEU A 217 -4.01 -8.28 -15.52
CA LEU A 217 -2.72 -8.40 -14.82
C LEU A 217 -2.63 -9.65 -13.95
N ALA A 218 -3.77 -10.26 -13.59
CA ALA A 218 -3.80 -11.55 -12.91
C ALA A 218 -3.22 -12.69 -13.77
N GLU A 219 -3.33 -12.59 -15.10
CA GLU A 219 -2.84 -13.60 -16.04
C GLU A 219 -1.30 -13.74 -16.02
N ALA A 220 -0.58 -12.72 -15.57
CA ALA A 220 0.87 -12.74 -15.45
C ALA A 220 1.40 -13.89 -14.55
N TRP A 221 0.58 -14.37 -13.62
CA TRP A 221 0.90 -15.48 -12.72
C TRP A 221 0.40 -16.85 -13.23
N GLY A 222 -0.14 -16.88 -14.45
CA GLY A 222 -0.71 -18.10 -15.02
C GLY A 222 -2.03 -18.51 -14.34
N PRO A 223 -2.57 -19.67 -14.73
CA PRO A 223 -3.81 -20.17 -14.15
C PRO A 223 -3.63 -20.44 -12.65
N GLU A 224 -4.65 -20.19 -11.84
CA GLU A 224 -4.67 -20.46 -10.37
C GLU A 224 -4.58 -21.96 -10.04
N ARG A 225 -3.62 -22.65 -10.65
CA ARG A 225 -3.30 -24.06 -10.37
C ARG A 225 -2.25 -24.13 -9.27
N LYS A 226 -2.25 -25.24 -8.54
CA LYS A 226 -1.35 -25.46 -7.39
C LYS A 226 0.10 -25.00 -7.57
N PRO A 227 0.84 -25.26 -8.68
CA PRO A 227 2.23 -24.87 -8.75
C PRO A 227 2.42 -23.33 -8.79
N PHE A 228 1.59 -22.59 -9.52
CA PHE A 228 1.73 -21.13 -9.64
C PHE A 228 1.37 -20.42 -8.35
N LYS A 229 0.35 -20.89 -7.63
CA LYS A 229 -0.01 -20.38 -6.30
C LYS A 229 1.15 -20.60 -5.31
N ARG A 230 1.76 -21.78 -5.32
CA ARG A 230 2.93 -22.08 -4.48
C ARG A 230 4.11 -21.16 -4.82
N TYR A 231 4.41 -20.95 -6.09
CA TYR A 231 5.51 -20.09 -6.51
C TYR A 231 5.30 -18.63 -6.08
N PHE A 232 4.08 -18.13 -6.21
CA PHE A 232 3.77 -16.78 -5.73
C PHE A 232 3.92 -16.67 -4.21
N GLU A 233 3.46 -17.67 -3.44
CA GLU A 233 3.61 -17.70 -1.99
C GLU A 233 5.08 -17.77 -1.55
N LEU A 234 5.90 -18.57 -2.19
CA LEU A 234 7.34 -18.60 -1.95
C LEU A 234 7.95 -17.23 -2.21
N LEU A 235 7.64 -16.64 -3.35
CA LEU A 235 8.14 -15.32 -3.70
C LEU A 235 7.68 -14.24 -2.71
N ARG A 236 6.44 -14.27 -2.27
CA ARG A 236 5.88 -13.34 -1.28
C ARG A 236 6.62 -13.42 0.06
N ARG A 237 6.93 -14.62 0.52
CA ARG A 237 7.66 -14.87 1.77
C ARG A 237 9.14 -14.52 1.69
N ALA A 238 9.72 -14.49 0.48
CA ALA A 238 11.16 -14.29 0.27
C ALA A 238 11.70 -12.98 0.87
N TYR A 239 10.89 -11.92 0.93
CA TYR A 239 11.32 -10.64 1.49
C TYR A 239 11.84 -10.75 2.93
N VAL A 240 11.19 -11.56 3.76
CA VAL A 240 11.58 -11.78 5.15
C VAL A 240 12.35 -13.09 5.29
N GLU A 241 11.75 -14.19 4.85
CA GLU A 241 12.23 -15.52 5.19
C GLU A 241 13.53 -15.89 4.46
N ALA A 242 13.73 -15.47 3.22
CA ALA A 242 14.98 -15.74 2.52
C ALA A 242 16.20 -15.08 3.19
N ARG A 243 15.99 -14.01 3.96
CA ARG A 243 17.06 -13.32 4.68
C ARG A 243 17.29 -13.84 6.09
N TYR A 244 16.25 -14.28 6.78
CA TYR A 244 16.27 -14.51 8.21
C TYR A 244 15.92 -15.94 8.63
N SER A 245 15.30 -16.74 7.76
CA SER A 245 14.88 -18.10 8.09
C SER A 245 15.80 -19.15 7.46
N PRO A 246 16.41 -20.03 8.26
CA PRO A 246 17.12 -21.21 7.75
C PRO A 246 16.20 -22.16 6.97
N ALA A 247 14.91 -22.22 7.32
CA ALA A 247 13.92 -23.15 6.78
C ALA A 247 13.23 -22.66 5.50
N TYR A 248 13.66 -21.54 4.90
CA TYR A 248 13.10 -21.09 3.61
C TYR A 248 13.60 -21.98 2.47
N GLU A 249 12.67 -22.73 1.86
CA GLU A 249 12.90 -23.63 0.72
C GLU A 249 11.83 -23.40 -0.38
#